data_88d58a1113cfbeb91d1c7d91980c4257
#
_entry.id   88d58a1113cfbeb91d1c7d91980c4257
#
_cell.length_a   1.000
_cell.length_b   1.000
_cell.length_c   1.000
_cell.angle_alpha   90.00
_cell.angle_beta   90.00
_cell.angle_gamma   90.00
#
_symmetry.space_group_name_H-M   'P 1'
#
loop_
_entity.id
_entity.type
_entity.pdbx_description
1 polymer ?
#
loop_
_entity_poly.entity_id
_entity_poly.type
_entity_poly.pdbx_seq_one_letter_code
_entity_poly.pdbx_strand_id
1 'polypeptide(L)'
;MNSMQQGIAASNERSGRGFLNCSLHNKELVQRLKKVQRLRKVGTSISMVDAHRLARRVEHVPGPSIECQATATQNLAKIMSLLNDDGVGRIGVWGMGGVGKTTLVKNLNNKLRDASSTQSFGIVIWITVSKGMDLKRIQVQIAQRLNMAVDMDETTERMAIKLFHRLKKENKFLLIFDDVWKGIHLGSLGVPQPEDHVGCKIVLTTRSLDVCRVMRTDVDVRVDVLNDSEAWNLFCQNVGDVASLQHIKPLAEAVAKECGGLPLAIIVMGTSMRGKTMVELWEDALNELQQSLPCNIQGIEDEVYKPLKWSYDLLQGKNIKSCFLYCSLFPEDFSIEISELVQCWLAEGLLDSQQNYRDAQNRALALIENLKNCCLLEPGDYWHCENA
;
A
#
# COMPACT_ATOMS: atom_id res chain seq x y z
N MET A 1 8.20 53.53 -4.20
CA MET A 1 9.28 54.10 -3.33
C MET A 1 9.70 55.53 -3.67
N ASN A 2 9.07 56.21 -4.67
CA ASN A 2 9.45 57.57 -5.08
C ASN A 2 8.51 58.71 -4.63
N SER A 3 7.50 58.45 -3.81
CA SER A 3 6.57 59.52 -3.35
C SER A 3 6.75 59.95 -1.90
N MET A 4 7.66 59.32 -1.16
CA MET A 4 7.97 59.73 0.25
C MET A 4 9.25 60.56 0.41
N GLN A 5 10.02 60.75 -0.65
CA GLN A 5 11.25 61.58 -0.59
C GLN A 5 11.05 63.06 -0.97
N GLN A 6 9.91 63.46 -1.55
CA GLN A 6 9.63 64.84 -1.94
C GLN A 6 8.91 65.68 -0.86
N GLY A 7 8.53 65.10 0.28
CA GLY A 7 7.84 65.77 1.38
C GLY A 7 8.76 66.38 2.46
N ILE A 8 10.07 66.15 2.41
CA ILE A 8 11.02 66.56 3.47
C ILE A 8 11.79 67.81 3.15
N ALA A 9 11.69 68.38 1.94
CA ALA A 9 12.49 69.54 1.53
C ALA A 9 11.81 70.95 1.66
N ALA A 10 10.56 71.01 2.15
CA ALA A 10 9.79 72.28 2.15
C ALA A 10 9.39 72.82 3.54
N SER A 11 10.06 72.46 4.64
CA SER A 11 9.74 73.04 5.98
C SER A 11 10.96 73.24 6.85
N ASN A 12 11.99 73.88 6.29
CA ASN A 12 13.15 74.26 7.04
C ASN A 12 13.22 75.78 7.14
N GLU A 13 12.24 76.47 7.73
CA GLU A 13 12.31 77.82 8.30
C GLU A 13 11.15 78.00 9.28
N ARG A 14 11.37 77.66 10.53
CA ARG A 14 10.88 78.34 11.78
C ARG A 14 11.06 77.44 13.00
N SER A 15 11.77 78.00 13.94
CA SER A 15 11.69 77.66 15.36
C SER A 15 12.61 76.57 15.89
N GLY A 16 13.63 76.89 16.60
CA GLY A 16 14.66 76.15 17.32
C GLY A 16 14.16 75.28 18.52
N ARG A 17 12.99 74.69 18.42
CA ARG A 17 12.45 73.64 19.36
C ARG A 17 12.17 72.27 18.69
N GLY A 18 12.39 72.18 17.40
CA GLY A 18 12.03 70.94 16.65
C GLY A 18 13.11 69.86 16.64
N PHE A 19 14.37 70.17 16.91
CA PHE A 19 15.50 69.24 16.73
C PHE A 19 15.57 68.13 17.80
N LEU A 20 15.07 68.31 19.02
CA LEU A 20 15.09 67.31 20.07
C LEU A 20 13.95 66.29 19.90
N ASN A 21 12.82 66.71 19.37
CA ASN A 21 11.68 65.78 19.13
C ASN A 21 11.88 64.87 17.93
N CYS A 22 12.55 65.29 16.86
CA CYS A 22 12.86 64.42 15.72
C CYS A 22 13.89 63.33 16.07
N SER A 23 14.83 63.61 16.95
CA SER A 23 15.83 62.63 17.40
C SER A 23 15.22 61.54 18.29
N LEU A 24 14.26 61.89 19.15
CA LEU A 24 13.53 60.94 19.99
C LEU A 24 12.57 60.09 19.16
N HIS A 25 11.86 60.68 18.20
CA HIS A 25 10.95 59.94 17.29
C HIS A 25 11.72 58.96 16.39
N ASN A 26 12.88 59.34 15.87
CA ASN A 26 13.73 58.41 15.11
C ASN A 26 14.28 57.25 15.95
N LYS A 27 14.65 57.49 17.20
CA LYS A 27 15.08 56.42 18.12
C LYS A 27 13.94 55.44 18.42
N GLU A 28 12.73 55.93 18.61
CA GLU A 28 11.55 55.12 18.87
C GLU A 28 11.13 54.30 17.63
N LEU A 29 11.20 54.91 16.43
CA LEU A 29 10.98 54.23 15.15
C LEU A 29 12.00 53.10 14.91
N VAL A 30 13.28 53.36 15.18
CA VAL A 30 14.36 52.38 15.07
C VAL A 30 14.17 51.22 16.09
N GLN A 31 13.73 51.55 17.32
CA GLN A 31 13.41 50.53 18.30
C GLN A 31 12.19 49.68 17.89
N ARG A 32 11.12 50.28 17.34
CA ARG A 32 9.96 49.59 16.82
C ARG A 32 10.33 48.69 15.62
N LEU A 33 11.17 49.16 14.69
CA LEU A 33 11.71 48.39 13.57
C LEU A 33 12.53 47.18 14.04
N LYS A 34 13.41 47.38 15.04
CA LYS A 34 14.16 46.27 15.65
C LYS A 34 13.25 45.25 16.34
N LYS A 35 12.17 45.74 17.00
CA LYS A 35 11.16 44.85 17.63
C LYS A 35 10.37 44.07 16.58
N VAL A 36 9.96 44.68 15.47
CA VAL A 36 9.30 44.01 14.33
C VAL A 36 10.25 43.02 13.64
N GLN A 37 11.53 43.34 13.48
CA GLN A 37 12.51 42.40 12.94
C GLN A 37 12.77 41.21 13.88
N ARG A 38 12.78 41.43 15.21
CA ARG A 38 12.86 40.37 16.21
C ARG A 38 11.60 39.47 16.16
N LEU A 39 10.41 40.08 16.08
CA LEU A 39 9.14 39.34 15.97
C LEU A 39 9.04 38.57 14.66
N ARG A 40 9.55 39.11 13.54
CA ARG A 40 9.68 38.36 12.28
C ARG A 40 10.61 37.14 12.41
N LYS A 41 11.77 37.29 13.05
CA LYS A 41 12.70 36.18 13.31
C LYS A 41 12.09 35.13 14.24
N VAL A 42 11.37 35.55 15.26
CA VAL A 42 10.63 34.64 16.16
C VAL A 42 9.46 33.97 15.41
N GLY A 43 8.72 34.73 14.58
CA GLY A 43 7.64 34.19 13.75
C GLY A 43 8.14 33.19 12.72
N THR A 44 9.28 33.40 12.07
CA THR A 44 9.92 32.42 11.17
C THR A 44 10.44 31.20 11.94
N SER A 45 10.95 31.38 13.17
CA SER A 45 11.35 30.24 14.01
C SER A 45 10.14 29.43 14.51
N ILE A 46 9.02 30.09 14.84
CA ILE A 46 7.77 29.41 15.23
C ILE A 46 7.16 28.71 14.03
N SER A 47 7.16 29.30 12.82
CA SER A 47 6.69 28.63 11.61
C SER A 47 7.57 27.42 11.21
N MET A 48 8.88 27.50 11.45
CA MET A 48 9.78 26.34 11.26
C MET A 48 9.55 25.25 12.32
N VAL A 49 9.28 25.60 13.56
CA VAL A 49 8.95 24.63 14.63
C VAL A 49 7.58 23.99 14.36
N ASP A 50 6.61 24.75 13.89
CA ASP A 50 5.30 24.22 13.51
C ASP A 50 5.37 23.38 12.21
N ALA A 51 6.19 23.77 11.23
CA ALA A 51 6.47 22.95 10.05
C ALA A 51 7.18 21.64 10.42
N HIS A 52 8.12 21.64 11.37
CA HIS A 52 8.72 20.43 11.92
C HIS A 52 7.72 19.58 12.73
N ARG A 53 6.80 20.20 13.47
CA ARG A 53 5.71 19.47 14.16
C ARG A 53 4.68 18.91 13.18
N LEU A 54 4.33 19.61 12.11
CA LEU A 54 3.45 19.13 11.04
C LEU A 54 4.09 17.96 10.28
N ALA A 55 5.41 17.97 10.06
CA ALA A 55 6.13 16.86 9.45
C ALA A 55 6.14 15.58 10.30
N ARG A 56 5.88 15.68 11.62
CA ARG A 56 5.83 14.54 12.55
C ARG A 56 4.46 13.88 12.65
N ARG A 57 3.44 14.41 11.97
CA ARG A 57 2.10 13.80 12.00
C ARG A 57 1.97 12.71 10.95
N VAL A 58 1.18 11.70 11.28
CA VAL A 58 0.73 10.70 10.34
C VAL A 58 -0.17 11.38 9.31
N GLU A 59 0.16 11.30 8.03
CA GLU A 59 -0.69 11.83 6.97
C GLU A 59 -1.91 10.94 6.77
N HIS A 60 -3.07 11.56 6.50
CA HIS A 60 -4.26 10.81 6.13
C HIS A 60 -4.12 10.27 4.71
N VAL A 61 -4.29 8.96 4.56
CA VAL A 61 -4.30 8.31 3.25
C VAL A 61 -5.74 7.92 2.91
N PRO A 62 -6.40 8.59 1.95
CA PRO A 62 -7.78 8.26 1.59
C PRO A 62 -7.92 6.80 1.15
N GLY A 63 -8.96 6.13 1.65
CA GLY A 63 -9.25 4.75 1.31
C GLY A 63 -10.62 4.33 1.85
N PRO A 64 -11.21 3.23 1.34
CA PRO A 64 -12.49 2.73 1.84
C PRO A 64 -12.35 2.22 3.28
N SER A 65 -13.42 2.33 4.07
CA SER A 65 -13.51 1.72 5.40
C SER A 65 -13.64 0.20 5.30
N ILE A 66 -13.05 -0.51 6.25
CA ILE A 66 -13.13 -1.97 6.39
C ILE A 66 -13.98 -2.39 7.60
N GLU A 67 -14.67 -1.47 8.25
CA GLU A 67 -15.41 -1.73 9.51
C GLU A 67 -16.47 -2.82 9.36
N CYS A 68 -17.07 -2.96 8.19
CA CYS A 68 -18.06 -4.00 7.89
C CYS A 68 -17.45 -5.35 7.49
N GLN A 69 -16.11 -5.47 7.46
CA GLN A 69 -15.37 -6.68 7.09
C GLN A 69 -14.67 -7.24 8.33
N ALA A 70 -15.23 -8.27 8.94
CA ALA A 70 -14.70 -8.87 10.18
C ALA A 70 -13.27 -9.40 9.98
N THR A 71 -13.03 -10.10 8.86
CA THR A 71 -11.70 -10.65 8.50
C THR A 71 -10.66 -9.54 8.36
N ALA A 72 -10.96 -8.47 7.63
CA ALA A 72 -10.05 -7.34 7.47
C ALA A 72 -9.81 -6.61 8.80
N THR A 73 -10.83 -6.47 9.63
CA THR A 73 -10.74 -5.85 10.97
C THR A 73 -9.86 -6.70 11.90
N GLN A 74 -9.96 -8.03 11.86
CA GLN A 74 -9.11 -8.94 12.62
C GLN A 74 -7.64 -8.83 12.16
N ASN A 75 -7.38 -8.82 10.86
CA ASN A 75 -6.04 -8.62 10.32
C ASN A 75 -5.46 -7.26 10.73
N LEU A 76 -6.27 -6.19 10.72
CA LEU A 76 -5.86 -4.87 11.20
C LEU A 76 -5.47 -4.91 12.68
N ALA A 77 -6.28 -5.56 13.54
CA ALA A 77 -6.00 -5.71 14.96
C ALA A 77 -4.71 -6.53 15.18
N LYS A 78 -4.49 -7.59 14.42
CA LYS A 78 -3.25 -8.40 14.44
C LYS A 78 -2.04 -7.55 14.09
N ILE A 79 -2.08 -6.77 13.00
CA ILE A 79 -0.95 -5.91 12.61
C ILE A 79 -0.69 -4.84 13.67
N MET A 80 -1.74 -4.23 14.24
CA MET A 80 -1.62 -3.27 15.34
C MET A 80 -0.94 -3.90 16.57
N SER A 81 -1.27 -5.13 16.92
CA SER A 81 -0.62 -5.87 18.01
C SER A 81 0.86 -6.11 17.72
N LEU A 82 1.20 -6.55 16.49
CA LEU A 82 2.58 -6.78 16.06
C LEU A 82 3.43 -5.50 16.04
N LEU A 83 2.84 -4.36 15.68
CA LEU A 83 3.54 -3.07 15.76
C LEU A 83 3.91 -2.68 17.20
N ASN A 84 3.17 -3.22 18.17
CA ASN A 84 3.39 -2.99 19.60
C ASN A 84 4.42 -3.96 20.21
N ASP A 85 4.76 -5.03 19.53
CA ASP A 85 5.75 -6.01 19.94
C ASP A 85 7.14 -5.51 19.57
N ASP A 86 7.99 -5.26 20.58
CA ASP A 86 9.36 -4.79 20.35
C ASP A 86 10.24 -5.85 19.66
N GLY A 87 9.87 -7.13 19.71
CA GLY A 87 10.55 -8.23 19.01
C GLY A 87 10.27 -8.28 17.50
N VAL A 88 9.25 -7.55 17.02
CA VAL A 88 8.84 -7.56 15.61
C VAL A 88 9.23 -6.25 14.96
N GLY A 89 10.22 -6.24 14.08
CA GLY A 89 10.68 -5.07 13.33
C GLY A 89 10.06 -4.93 11.95
N ARG A 90 9.78 -6.07 11.28
CA ARG A 90 9.29 -6.11 9.89
C ARG A 90 8.07 -7.01 9.78
N ILE A 91 6.99 -6.47 9.23
CA ILE A 91 5.72 -7.16 9.01
C ILE A 91 5.44 -7.22 7.52
N GLY A 92 5.28 -8.43 6.98
CA GLY A 92 4.84 -8.70 5.62
C GLY A 92 3.32 -8.85 5.56
N VAL A 93 2.65 -8.08 4.70
CA VAL A 93 1.23 -8.25 4.40
C VAL A 93 1.12 -8.75 2.96
N TRP A 94 0.79 -10.01 2.79
CA TRP A 94 0.84 -10.65 1.48
C TRP A 94 -0.49 -11.31 1.11
N GLY A 95 -0.68 -11.58 -0.18
CA GLY A 95 -1.90 -12.19 -0.70
C GLY A 95 -2.17 -11.79 -2.15
N MET A 96 -3.20 -12.34 -2.75
CA MET A 96 -3.57 -12.16 -4.15
C MET A 96 -3.78 -10.69 -4.54
N GLY A 97 -3.63 -10.36 -5.82
CA GLY A 97 -4.00 -9.06 -6.37
C GLY A 97 -5.49 -8.76 -6.15
N GLY A 98 -5.84 -7.53 -5.75
CA GLY A 98 -7.25 -7.18 -5.55
C GLY A 98 -7.89 -7.60 -4.22
N VAL A 99 -7.16 -8.35 -3.35
CA VAL A 99 -7.69 -8.87 -2.07
C VAL A 99 -7.82 -7.80 -0.96
N GLY A 100 -7.36 -6.57 -1.19
CA GLY A 100 -7.53 -5.48 -0.24
C GLY A 100 -6.32 -5.16 0.65
N LYS A 101 -5.11 -5.66 0.36
CA LYS A 101 -3.88 -5.37 1.14
C LYS A 101 -3.61 -3.88 1.32
N THR A 102 -3.61 -3.12 0.23
CA THR A 102 -3.44 -1.66 0.25
C THR A 102 -4.52 -0.97 1.09
N THR A 103 -5.77 -1.43 0.98
CA THR A 103 -6.89 -0.93 1.80
C THR A 103 -6.64 -1.19 3.28
N LEU A 104 -6.19 -2.39 3.63
CA LEU A 104 -5.87 -2.76 5.01
C LEU A 104 -4.79 -1.85 5.62
N VAL A 105 -3.66 -1.64 4.92
CA VAL A 105 -2.59 -0.78 5.44
C VAL A 105 -2.93 0.72 5.38
N LYS A 106 -3.84 1.17 4.50
CA LYS A 106 -4.41 2.52 4.56
C LYS A 106 -5.23 2.73 5.83
N ASN A 107 -6.08 1.76 6.18
CA ASN A 107 -6.83 1.79 7.43
C ASN A 107 -5.91 1.71 8.66
N LEU A 108 -4.82 0.91 8.59
CA LEU A 108 -3.76 0.91 9.61
C LEU A 108 -3.17 2.30 9.82
N ASN A 109 -2.70 2.94 8.74
CA ASN A 109 -2.13 4.28 8.78
C ASN A 109 -3.09 5.31 9.39
N ASN A 110 -4.37 5.30 8.97
CA ASN A 110 -5.37 6.24 9.46
C ASN A 110 -5.70 5.98 10.94
N LYS A 111 -5.78 4.72 11.37
CA LYS A 111 -5.98 4.36 12.77
C LYS A 111 -4.82 4.80 13.67
N LEU A 112 -3.57 4.73 13.19
CA LEU A 112 -2.40 5.25 13.88
C LEU A 112 -2.43 6.78 14.04
N ARG A 113 -3.03 7.50 13.11
CA ARG A 113 -3.24 8.96 13.19
C ARG A 113 -4.21 9.33 14.30
N ASP A 114 -5.31 8.59 14.41
CA ASP A 114 -6.44 8.91 15.29
C ASP A 114 -6.20 8.38 16.71
N ALA A 115 -5.22 7.48 16.90
CA ALA A 115 -4.88 6.94 18.20
C ALA A 115 -4.16 8.00 19.05
N SER A 116 -4.85 8.48 20.10
CA SER A 116 -4.27 9.29 21.20
C SER A 116 -3.38 8.48 22.13
N SER A 117 -2.97 7.27 21.75
CA SER A 117 -2.40 6.26 22.60
C SER A 117 -0.87 6.36 22.75
N THR A 118 -0.38 5.79 23.82
CA THR A 118 0.97 5.69 24.37
C THR A 118 2.06 5.15 23.43
N GLN A 119 1.72 4.81 22.19
CA GLN A 119 2.62 4.28 21.17
C GLN A 119 2.63 5.15 19.90
N SER A 120 2.85 6.45 20.06
CA SER A 120 2.94 7.33 18.92
C SER A 120 4.30 7.17 18.22
N PHE A 121 4.30 6.70 16.97
CA PHE A 121 5.42 6.89 16.07
C PHE A 121 5.68 8.40 15.91
N GLY A 122 6.94 8.80 15.96
CA GLY A 122 7.34 10.20 15.70
C GLY A 122 7.00 10.60 14.27
N ILE A 123 7.06 9.65 13.34
CA ILE A 123 6.66 9.82 11.94
C ILE A 123 6.23 8.49 11.34
N VAL A 124 5.19 8.53 10.49
CA VAL A 124 4.80 7.45 9.58
C VAL A 124 5.02 7.91 8.16
N ILE A 125 5.75 7.10 7.39
CA ILE A 125 6.10 7.40 6.00
C ILE A 125 5.45 6.35 5.11
N TRP A 126 4.53 6.79 4.27
CA TRP A 126 3.91 5.97 3.24
C TRP A 126 4.74 6.04 1.96
N ILE A 127 5.05 4.89 1.38
CA ILE A 127 5.85 4.76 0.17
C ILE A 127 5.12 3.80 -0.77
N THR A 128 4.67 4.30 -1.93
CA THR A 128 4.11 3.43 -2.96
C THR A 128 5.23 2.97 -3.89
N VAL A 129 5.42 1.65 -3.97
CA VAL A 129 6.47 1.03 -4.78
C VAL A 129 5.87 0.56 -6.11
N SER A 130 5.88 1.42 -7.12
CA SER A 130 5.37 1.06 -8.46
C SER A 130 6.28 0.03 -9.13
N LYS A 131 5.70 -0.81 -10.02
CA LYS A 131 6.46 -1.77 -10.84
C LYS A 131 7.54 -1.04 -11.64
N GLY A 132 8.81 -1.44 -11.46
CA GLY A 132 9.95 -0.79 -12.13
C GLY A 132 10.45 0.51 -11.48
N MET A 133 9.96 0.87 -10.30
CA MET A 133 10.47 2.02 -9.56
C MET A 133 11.94 1.79 -9.17
N ASP A 134 12.77 2.79 -9.42
CA ASP A 134 14.16 2.79 -9.01
C ASP A 134 14.34 3.23 -7.55
N LEU A 135 15.49 2.91 -7.00
CA LEU A 135 15.87 3.24 -5.63
C LEU A 135 15.78 4.74 -5.34
N LYS A 136 16.18 5.57 -6.30
CA LYS A 136 16.21 7.04 -6.17
C LYS A 136 14.81 7.61 -5.96
N ARG A 137 13.82 7.10 -6.68
CA ARG A 137 12.42 7.56 -6.52
C ARG A 137 11.87 7.24 -5.13
N ILE A 138 12.23 6.06 -4.58
CA ILE A 138 11.85 5.71 -3.21
C ILE A 138 12.54 6.65 -2.21
N GLN A 139 13.83 6.90 -2.38
CA GLN A 139 14.58 7.85 -1.54
C GLN A 139 13.97 9.25 -1.56
N VAL A 140 13.55 9.72 -2.74
CA VAL A 140 12.88 11.03 -2.90
C VAL A 140 11.57 11.08 -2.11
N GLN A 141 10.72 10.04 -2.17
CA GLN A 141 9.48 9.99 -1.38
C GLN A 141 9.77 10.09 0.13
N ILE A 142 10.77 9.34 0.61
CA ILE A 142 11.18 9.38 2.03
C ILE A 142 11.70 10.78 2.40
N ALA A 143 12.58 11.35 1.57
CA ALA A 143 13.17 12.68 1.81
C ALA A 143 12.11 13.78 1.86
N GLN A 144 11.17 13.77 0.91
CA GLN A 144 10.04 14.72 0.87
C GLN A 144 9.21 14.64 2.15
N ARG A 145 8.90 13.41 2.59
CA ARG A 145 8.11 13.19 3.82
C ARG A 145 8.86 13.64 5.08
N LEU A 146 10.19 13.60 5.06
CA LEU A 146 11.07 14.10 6.12
C LEU A 146 11.37 15.61 6.02
N ASN A 147 10.75 16.33 5.08
CA ASN A 147 11.01 17.73 4.75
C ASN A 147 12.49 18.03 4.47
N MET A 148 13.17 17.09 3.83
CA MET A 148 14.55 17.27 3.39
C MET A 148 14.59 17.91 2.00
N ALA A 149 15.57 18.79 1.79
CA ALA A 149 15.83 19.30 0.44
C ALA A 149 16.33 18.14 -0.46
N VAL A 150 15.68 17.99 -1.61
CA VAL A 150 16.02 16.96 -2.61
C VAL A 150 16.77 17.63 -3.74
N ASP A 151 18.00 17.16 -3.97
CA ASP A 151 18.79 17.49 -5.14
C ASP A 151 18.66 16.34 -6.14
N MET A 152 18.13 16.63 -7.32
CA MET A 152 17.91 15.59 -8.35
C MET A 152 19.22 15.10 -8.99
N ASP A 153 20.31 15.87 -8.86
CA ASP A 153 21.63 15.49 -9.36
C ASP A 153 22.45 14.72 -8.32
N GLU A 154 21.96 14.61 -7.08
CA GLU A 154 22.63 13.88 -6.01
C GLU A 154 22.62 12.36 -6.28
N THR A 155 23.73 11.68 -5.96
CA THR A 155 23.82 10.22 -6.10
C THR A 155 22.98 9.50 -5.05
N THR A 156 22.56 8.26 -5.36
CA THR A 156 21.77 7.41 -4.46
C THR A 156 22.49 7.11 -3.15
N GLU A 157 23.81 6.92 -3.19
CA GLU A 157 24.63 6.64 -2.01
C GLU A 157 24.67 7.85 -1.06
N ARG A 158 24.84 9.06 -1.61
CA ARG A 158 24.87 10.28 -0.81
C ARG A 158 23.52 10.58 -0.18
N MET A 159 22.44 10.37 -0.94
CA MET A 159 21.07 10.48 -0.43
C MET A 159 20.83 9.45 0.68
N ALA A 160 21.28 8.20 0.52
CA ALA A 160 21.17 7.16 1.54
C ALA A 160 21.82 7.57 2.87
N ILE A 161 23.03 8.15 2.83
CA ILE A 161 23.71 8.65 4.04
C ILE A 161 22.88 9.73 4.74
N LYS A 162 22.33 10.69 3.99
CA LYS A 162 21.50 11.77 4.54
C LYS A 162 20.21 11.22 5.17
N LEU A 163 19.54 10.29 4.48
CA LEU A 163 18.32 9.65 4.97
C LEU A 163 18.60 8.85 6.25
N PHE A 164 19.69 8.08 6.28
CA PHE A 164 20.10 7.32 7.46
C PHE A 164 20.29 8.22 8.68
N HIS A 165 21.08 9.31 8.54
CA HIS A 165 21.29 10.23 9.62
C HIS A 165 20.02 10.98 10.05
N ARG A 166 19.11 11.23 9.12
CA ARG A 166 17.84 11.90 9.42
C ARG A 166 16.87 10.97 10.15
N LEU A 167 16.72 9.73 9.68
CA LEU A 167 15.86 8.72 10.31
C LEU A 167 16.36 8.31 11.69
N LYS A 168 17.68 8.21 11.87
CA LYS A 168 18.28 7.89 13.17
C LYS A 168 18.01 8.92 14.28
N LYS A 169 17.58 10.14 13.93
CA LYS A 169 17.15 11.16 14.90
C LYS A 169 15.72 10.97 15.40
N GLU A 170 14.93 10.13 14.74
CA GLU A 170 13.57 9.81 15.17
C GLU A 170 13.64 8.65 16.18
N ASN A 171 13.03 8.82 17.35
CA ASN A 171 13.02 7.76 18.38
C ASN A 171 12.24 6.53 17.93
N LYS A 172 11.07 6.76 17.30
CA LYS A 172 10.22 5.71 16.71
C LYS A 172 9.68 6.18 15.37
N PHE A 173 9.82 5.36 14.33
CA PHE A 173 9.23 5.65 13.02
C PHE A 173 8.70 4.38 12.38
N LEU A 174 7.70 4.55 11.52
CA LEU A 174 7.10 3.48 10.73
C LEU A 174 7.26 3.80 9.24
N LEU A 175 7.79 2.85 8.48
CA LEU A 175 7.78 2.86 7.03
C LEU A 175 6.73 1.88 6.52
N ILE A 176 5.84 2.33 5.66
CA ILE A 176 4.85 1.50 4.97
C ILE A 176 5.22 1.47 3.49
N PHE A 177 5.70 0.32 3.03
CA PHE A 177 5.98 0.07 1.61
C PHE A 177 4.77 -0.62 0.99
N ASP A 178 4.03 0.09 0.16
CA ASP A 178 2.85 -0.46 -0.51
C ASP A 178 3.18 -0.95 -1.92
N ASP A 179 2.65 -2.13 -2.27
CA ASP A 179 2.78 -2.83 -3.56
C ASP A 179 4.24 -3.14 -3.95
N VAL A 180 4.96 -3.82 -3.05
CA VAL A 180 6.36 -4.25 -3.27
C VAL A 180 6.39 -5.47 -4.19
N TRP A 181 7.09 -5.35 -5.33
CA TRP A 181 7.19 -6.39 -6.36
C TRP A 181 8.48 -7.20 -6.29
N LYS A 182 9.53 -6.62 -5.73
CA LYS A 182 10.87 -7.23 -5.58
C LYS A 182 11.48 -6.78 -4.26
N GLY A 183 12.38 -7.58 -3.73
CA GLY A 183 13.12 -7.21 -2.53
C GLY A 183 13.85 -5.87 -2.69
N ILE A 184 13.74 -5.02 -1.67
CA ILE A 184 14.37 -3.70 -1.59
C ILE A 184 15.49 -3.78 -0.56
N HIS A 185 16.69 -3.40 -0.97
CA HIS A 185 17.83 -3.37 -0.05
C HIS A 185 17.75 -2.09 0.82
N LEU A 186 17.27 -2.24 2.06
CA LEU A 186 17.02 -1.12 2.99
C LEU A 186 18.27 -0.28 3.29
N GLY A 187 19.45 -0.91 3.38
CA GLY A 187 20.72 -0.21 3.56
C GLY A 187 21.04 0.74 2.41
N SER A 188 20.80 0.32 1.16
CA SER A 188 20.98 1.16 -0.03
C SER A 188 19.96 2.31 -0.10
N LEU A 189 18.79 2.16 0.54
CA LEU A 189 17.83 3.25 0.71
C LEU A 189 18.29 4.28 1.76
N GLY A 190 19.18 3.89 2.68
CA GLY A 190 19.53 4.70 3.84
C GLY A 190 18.52 4.55 4.99
N VAL A 191 17.85 3.40 5.08
CA VAL A 191 16.94 3.08 6.18
C VAL A 191 17.73 2.32 7.25
N PRO A 192 17.76 2.80 8.51
CA PRO A 192 18.29 2.05 9.62
C PRO A 192 17.57 0.70 9.75
N GLN A 193 18.32 -0.36 10.01
CA GLN A 193 17.71 -1.68 10.19
C GLN A 193 17.02 -1.74 11.56
N PRO A 194 15.92 -2.50 11.72
CA PRO A 194 15.25 -2.68 13.01
C PRO A 194 16.22 -3.22 14.10
N GLU A 195 17.19 -4.03 13.70
CA GLU A 195 18.22 -4.58 14.60
C GLU A 195 19.16 -3.49 15.17
N ASP A 196 19.40 -2.43 14.39
CA ASP A 196 20.28 -1.31 14.77
C ASP A 196 19.51 -0.14 15.40
N HIS A 197 18.18 -0.15 15.31
CA HIS A 197 17.31 0.91 15.78
C HIS A 197 15.95 0.36 16.24
N VAL A 198 15.82 0.09 17.54
CA VAL A 198 14.63 -0.52 18.16
C VAL A 198 13.31 0.21 17.86
N GLY A 199 13.37 1.51 17.57
CA GLY A 199 12.19 2.30 17.17
C GLY A 199 11.82 2.21 15.68
N CYS A 200 12.57 1.46 14.86
CA CYS A 200 12.28 1.27 13.45
C CYS A 200 11.26 0.14 13.27
N LYS A 201 10.12 0.44 12.65
CA LYS A 201 9.14 -0.55 12.23
C LYS A 201 8.89 -0.43 10.73
N ILE A 202 8.72 -1.57 10.08
CA ILE A 202 8.47 -1.65 8.63
C ILE A 202 7.25 -2.53 8.41
N VAL A 203 6.30 -2.03 7.63
CA VAL A 203 5.19 -2.81 7.08
C VAL A 203 5.31 -2.78 5.57
N LEU A 204 5.19 -3.92 4.92
CA LEU A 204 5.18 -3.98 3.47
C LEU A 204 3.97 -4.76 2.97
N THR A 205 3.40 -4.34 1.83
CA THR A 205 2.40 -5.14 1.13
C THR A 205 3.00 -5.72 -0.14
N THR A 206 2.66 -6.96 -0.44
CA THR A 206 3.17 -7.67 -1.62
C THR A 206 2.19 -8.74 -2.09
N ARG A 207 2.36 -9.19 -3.33
CA ARG A 207 1.63 -10.34 -3.89
C ARG A 207 2.42 -11.64 -3.77
N SER A 208 3.63 -11.60 -3.24
CA SER A 208 4.52 -12.76 -3.18
C SER A 208 5.14 -12.93 -1.79
N LEU A 209 4.98 -14.11 -1.23
CA LEU A 209 5.61 -14.50 0.02
C LEU A 209 7.14 -14.49 -0.09
N ASP A 210 7.71 -14.74 -1.28
CA ASP A 210 9.15 -14.69 -1.49
C ASP A 210 9.71 -13.26 -1.32
N VAL A 211 8.92 -12.24 -1.63
CA VAL A 211 9.30 -10.85 -1.33
C VAL A 211 9.39 -10.62 0.17
N CYS A 212 8.46 -11.16 0.98
CA CYS A 212 8.53 -11.12 2.44
C CYS A 212 9.83 -11.77 2.93
N ARG A 213 10.16 -12.96 2.42
CA ARG A 213 11.40 -13.68 2.77
C ARG A 213 12.66 -12.88 2.42
N VAL A 214 12.72 -12.29 1.22
CA VAL A 214 13.86 -11.45 0.77
C VAL A 214 13.98 -10.19 1.63
N MET A 215 12.86 -9.59 2.03
CA MET A 215 12.80 -8.43 2.92
C MET A 215 13.05 -8.79 4.38
N ARG A 216 13.18 -10.10 4.71
CA ARG A 216 13.42 -10.63 6.05
C ARG A 216 12.34 -10.16 7.04
N THR A 217 11.07 -10.36 6.67
CA THR A 217 9.95 -10.08 7.57
C THR A 217 9.98 -11.04 8.75
N ASP A 218 9.71 -10.51 9.95
CA ASP A 218 9.66 -11.31 11.18
C ASP A 218 8.33 -12.05 11.29
N VAL A 219 7.27 -11.43 10.79
CA VAL A 219 5.92 -12.01 10.75
C VAL A 219 5.25 -11.72 9.42
N ASP A 220 4.64 -12.73 8.83
CA ASP A 220 3.86 -12.63 7.61
C ASP A 220 2.36 -12.75 7.91
N VAL A 221 1.58 -11.77 7.47
CA VAL A 221 0.12 -11.74 7.57
C VAL A 221 -0.45 -11.98 6.18
N ARG A 222 -1.07 -13.13 5.97
CA ARG A 222 -1.81 -13.44 4.75
C ARG A 222 -3.14 -12.71 4.79
N VAL A 223 -3.51 -12.10 3.67
CA VAL A 223 -4.83 -11.50 3.45
C VAL A 223 -5.55 -12.37 2.44
N ASP A 224 -6.59 -13.03 2.89
CA ASP A 224 -7.43 -13.93 2.10
C ASP A 224 -8.63 -13.18 1.51
N VAL A 225 -9.34 -13.82 0.58
CA VAL A 225 -10.60 -13.32 0.03
C VAL A 225 -11.67 -13.21 1.12
N LEU A 226 -12.74 -12.46 0.85
CA LEU A 226 -13.86 -12.32 1.76
C LEU A 226 -14.66 -13.62 1.82
N ASN A 227 -15.21 -13.92 3.00
CA ASN A 227 -16.21 -15.00 3.11
C ASN A 227 -17.53 -14.58 2.44
N ASP A 228 -18.43 -15.54 2.21
CA ASP A 228 -19.68 -15.32 1.47
C ASP A 228 -20.53 -14.18 2.04
N SER A 229 -20.61 -14.06 3.36
CA SER A 229 -21.41 -13.02 4.00
C SER A 229 -20.80 -11.63 3.86
N GLU A 230 -19.48 -11.50 3.98
CA GLU A 230 -18.73 -10.26 3.75
C GLU A 230 -18.77 -9.87 2.26
N ALA A 231 -18.61 -10.84 1.36
CA ALA A 231 -18.68 -10.66 -0.08
C ALA A 231 -20.05 -10.13 -0.51
N TRP A 232 -21.12 -10.77 -0.03
CA TRP A 232 -22.48 -10.33 -0.29
C TRP A 232 -22.76 -8.93 0.22
N ASN A 233 -22.34 -8.61 1.45
CA ASN A 233 -22.49 -7.27 2.03
C ASN A 233 -21.76 -6.21 1.19
N LEU A 234 -20.52 -6.50 0.79
CA LEU A 234 -19.74 -5.58 -0.06
C LEU A 234 -20.40 -5.41 -1.44
N PHE A 235 -20.93 -6.47 -2.02
CA PHE A 235 -21.65 -6.45 -3.30
C PHE A 235 -22.89 -5.55 -3.19
N CYS A 236 -23.74 -5.76 -2.18
CA CYS A 236 -24.94 -4.95 -1.95
C CYS A 236 -24.62 -3.46 -1.77
N GLN A 237 -23.53 -3.12 -1.07
CA GLN A 237 -23.10 -1.73 -0.92
C GLN A 237 -22.78 -1.05 -2.26
N ASN A 238 -22.22 -1.81 -3.22
CA ASN A 238 -21.84 -1.28 -4.52
C ASN A 238 -22.99 -1.28 -5.52
N VAL A 239 -23.81 -2.31 -5.55
CA VAL A 239 -24.99 -2.43 -6.42
C VAL A 239 -26.15 -1.52 -5.96
N GLY A 240 -26.33 -1.34 -4.66
CA GLY A 240 -27.44 -0.60 -4.06
C GLY A 240 -28.73 -1.40 -4.00
N ASP A 241 -29.88 -0.70 -3.96
CA ASP A 241 -31.19 -1.29 -3.68
C ASP A 241 -31.68 -2.32 -4.71
N VAL A 242 -31.08 -2.33 -5.92
CA VAL A 242 -31.42 -3.28 -6.99
C VAL A 242 -31.23 -4.72 -6.56
N ALA A 243 -30.18 -5.02 -5.75
CA ALA A 243 -29.93 -6.38 -5.24
C ALA A 243 -31.06 -6.92 -4.36
N SER A 244 -31.93 -6.06 -3.81
CA SER A 244 -33.06 -6.46 -2.96
C SER A 244 -34.36 -6.76 -3.73
N LEU A 245 -34.40 -6.45 -5.04
CA LEU A 245 -35.57 -6.72 -5.88
C LEU A 245 -35.78 -8.23 -6.00
N GLN A 246 -37.02 -8.70 -5.71
CA GLN A 246 -37.34 -10.12 -5.63
C GLN A 246 -36.94 -10.93 -6.89
N HIS A 247 -37.09 -10.35 -8.08
CA HIS A 247 -36.77 -10.97 -9.36
C HIS A 247 -35.28 -10.87 -9.73
N ILE A 248 -34.51 -9.99 -9.10
CA ILE A 248 -33.07 -9.79 -9.33
C ILE A 248 -32.23 -10.54 -8.30
N LYS A 249 -32.66 -10.61 -7.05
CA LYS A 249 -31.90 -11.12 -5.93
C LYS A 249 -31.22 -12.46 -6.18
N PRO A 250 -31.88 -13.51 -6.75
CA PRO A 250 -31.21 -14.79 -7.00
C PRO A 250 -30.04 -14.68 -7.99
N LEU A 251 -30.19 -13.84 -9.02
CA LEU A 251 -29.12 -13.58 -10.00
C LEU A 251 -28.01 -12.74 -9.40
N ALA A 252 -28.35 -11.75 -8.57
CA ALA A 252 -27.37 -10.93 -7.86
C ALA A 252 -26.51 -11.77 -6.91
N GLU A 253 -27.12 -12.73 -6.19
CA GLU A 253 -26.40 -13.68 -5.34
C GLU A 253 -25.47 -14.58 -6.16
N ALA A 254 -25.93 -15.07 -7.33
CA ALA A 254 -25.11 -15.86 -8.24
C ALA A 254 -23.92 -15.06 -8.78
N VAL A 255 -24.15 -13.82 -9.27
CA VAL A 255 -23.09 -12.93 -9.76
C VAL A 255 -22.08 -12.61 -8.66
N ALA A 256 -22.53 -12.33 -7.43
CA ALA A 256 -21.64 -12.07 -6.30
C ALA A 256 -20.77 -13.29 -5.97
N LYS A 257 -21.33 -14.51 -6.09
CA LYS A 257 -20.61 -15.77 -5.87
C LYS A 257 -19.52 -15.98 -6.93
N GLU A 258 -19.80 -15.71 -8.21
CA GLU A 258 -18.82 -15.78 -9.29
C GLU A 258 -17.63 -14.82 -9.11
N CYS A 259 -17.74 -13.81 -8.25
CA CYS A 259 -16.60 -12.94 -7.89
C CYS A 259 -15.59 -13.63 -6.96
N GLY A 260 -15.83 -14.86 -6.49
CA GLY A 260 -14.91 -15.68 -5.68
C GLY A 260 -14.46 -14.98 -4.39
N GLY A 261 -15.30 -14.16 -3.76
CA GLY A 261 -14.94 -13.39 -2.57
C GLY A 261 -13.87 -12.30 -2.80
N LEU A 262 -13.41 -12.06 -4.05
CA LEU A 262 -12.38 -11.09 -4.36
C LEU A 262 -12.93 -9.65 -4.30
N PRO A 263 -12.50 -8.79 -3.33
CA PRO A 263 -13.06 -7.44 -3.16
C PRO A 263 -13.04 -6.60 -4.44
N LEU A 264 -11.96 -6.67 -5.21
CA LEU A 264 -11.84 -5.92 -6.46
C LEU A 264 -12.91 -6.32 -7.47
N ALA A 265 -13.11 -7.63 -7.69
CA ALA A 265 -14.13 -8.13 -8.60
C ALA A 265 -15.54 -7.75 -8.11
N ILE A 266 -15.82 -7.91 -6.81
CA ILE A 266 -17.10 -7.55 -6.20
C ILE A 266 -17.44 -6.08 -6.39
N ILE A 267 -16.48 -5.17 -6.18
CA ILE A 267 -16.68 -3.73 -6.33
C ILE A 267 -16.96 -3.38 -7.79
N VAL A 268 -16.16 -3.91 -8.72
CA VAL A 268 -16.31 -3.61 -10.15
C VAL A 268 -17.63 -4.16 -10.67
N MET A 269 -17.98 -5.42 -10.35
CA MET A 269 -19.26 -6.02 -10.74
C MET A 269 -20.44 -5.29 -10.11
N GLY A 270 -20.42 -5.04 -8.80
CA GLY A 270 -21.48 -4.33 -8.11
C GLY A 270 -21.70 -2.94 -8.69
N THR A 271 -20.63 -2.22 -9.02
CA THR A 271 -20.71 -0.89 -9.65
C THR A 271 -21.26 -0.98 -11.07
N SER A 272 -20.82 -1.95 -11.86
CA SER A 272 -21.30 -2.19 -13.22
C SER A 272 -22.79 -2.54 -13.29
N MET A 273 -23.29 -3.27 -12.27
CA MET A 273 -24.69 -3.71 -12.21
C MET A 273 -25.61 -2.70 -11.49
N ARG A 274 -25.07 -1.62 -10.97
CA ARG A 274 -25.84 -0.59 -10.27
C ARG A 274 -26.93 0.00 -11.15
N GLY A 275 -28.17 0.03 -10.62
CA GLY A 275 -29.34 0.60 -11.30
C GLY A 275 -29.91 -0.25 -12.44
N LYS A 276 -29.35 -1.42 -12.75
CA LYS A 276 -29.88 -2.33 -13.76
C LYS A 276 -31.02 -3.18 -13.17
N THR A 277 -32.25 -2.93 -13.62
CA THR A 277 -33.46 -3.62 -13.12
C THR A 277 -34.00 -4.70 -14.06
N MET A 278 -33.43 -4.84 -15.26
CA MET A 278 -33.81 -5.86 -16.24
C MET A 278 -33.12 -7.18 -15.93
N VAL A 279 -33.88 -8.28 -15.87
CA VAL A 279 -33.40 -9.63 -15.58
C VAL A 279 -32.37 -10.08 -16.61
N GLU A 280 -32.62 -9.79 -17.86
CA GLU A 280 -31.81 -10.20 -19.01
C GLU A 280 -30.35 -9.67 -18.90
N LEU A 281 -30.18 -8.47 -18.33
CA LEU A 281 -28.83 -7.91 -18.11
C LEU A 281 -28.04 -8.63 -17.02
N TRP A 282 -28.73 -9.22 -16.04
CA TRP A 282 -28.13 -10.02 -14.99
C TRP A 282 -27.80 -11.44 -15.46
N GLU A 283 -28.71 -12.04 -16.26
CA GLU A 283 -28.46 -13.33 -16.90
C GLU A 283 -27.27 -13.26 -17.85
N ASP A 284 -27.18 -12.22 -18.66
CA ASP A 284 -26.06 -11.98 -19.57
C ASP A 284 -24.75 -11.82 -18.81
N ALA A 285 -24.72 -10.97 -17.77
CA ALA A 285 -23.53 -10.77 -16.92
C ALA A 285 -23.09 -12.08 -16.23
N LEU A 286 -24.03 -12.87 -15.73
CA LEU A 286 -23.74 -14.17 -15.11
C LEU A 286 -23.13 -15.14 -16.14
N ASN A 287 -23.74 -15.24 -17.33
CA ASN A 287 -23.24 -16.09 -18.40
C ASN A 287 -21.84 -15.70 -18.85
N GLU A 288 -21.53 -14.38 -18.97
CA GLU A 288 -20.20 -13.91 -19.34
C GLU A 288 -19.15 -14.26 -18.27
N LEU A 289 -19.49 -14.14 -16.98
CA LEU A 289 -18.59 -14.54 -15.88
C LEU A 289 -18.32 -16.04 -15.93
N GLN A 290 -19.36 -16.87 -16.07
CA GLN A 290 -19.24 -18.34 -16.11
C GLN A 290 -18.48 -18.84 -17.33
N GLN A 291 -18.57 -18.13 -18.46
CA GLN A 291 -17.81 -18.47 -19.66
C GLN A 291 -16.38 -17.90 -19.64
N SER A 292 -15.99 -17.18 -18.59
CA SER A 292 -14.70 -16.46 -18.50
C SER A 292 -14.45 -15.52 -19.70
N LEU A 293 -15.50 -14.96 -20.28
CA LEU A 293 -15.48 -14.04 -21.43
C LEU A 293 -16.04 -12.66 -21.07
N PRO A 294 -15.52 -11.99 -20.03
CA PRO A 294 -16.13 -10.77 -19.49
C PRO A 294 -15.85 -9.51 -20.33
N CYS A 295 -15.60 -9.65 -21.62
CA CYS A 295 -15.23 -8.55 -22.52
C CYS A 295 -16.28 -7.43 -22.61
N ASN A 296 -17.54 -7.76 -22.31
CA ASN A 296 -18.65 -6.82 -22.39
C ASN A 296 -19.01 -6.18 -21.04
N ILE A 297 -18.46 -6.70 -19.95
CA ILE A 297 -18.69 -6.10 -18.63
C ILE A 297 -17.71 -4.94 -18.42
N GLN A 298 -18.26 -3.73 -18.30
CA GLN A 298 -17.47 -2.51 -18.17
C GLN A 298 -16.54 -2.58 -16.92
N GLY A 299 -15.26 -2.39 -17.15
CA GLY A 299 -14.23 -2.32 -16.10
C GLY A 299 -13.60 -3.66 -15.73
N ILE A 300 -14.25 -4.81 -15.99
CA ILE A 300 -13.73 -6.12 -15.57
C ILE A 300 -12.36 -6.42 -16.19
N GLU A 301 -12.21 -6.20 -17.50
CA GLU A 301 -10.94 -6.49 -18.16
C GLU A 301 -9.80 -5.60 -17.64
N ASP A 302 -10.04 -4.29 -17.56
CA ASP A 302 -8.99 -3.33 -17.18
C ASP A 302 -8.68 -3.32 -15.68
N GLU A 303 -9.70 -3.42 -14.85
CA GLU A 303 -9.57 -3.23 -13.40
C GLU A 303 -9.40 -4.56 -12.63
N VAL A 304 -9.82 -5.69 -13.19
CA VAL A 304 -9.70 -7.00 -12.54
C VAL A 304 -8.70 -7.89 -13.27
N TYR A 305 -8.97 -8.24 -14.52
CA TYR A 305 -8.14 -9.22 -15.25
C TYR A 305 -6.72 -8.74 -15.51
N LYS A 306 -6.51 -7.53 -15.99
CA LYS A 306 -5.16 -7.00 -16.24
C LYS A 306 -4.30 -6.96 -14.96
N PRO A 307 -4.77 -6.45 -13.82
CA PRO A 307 -4.04 -6.53 -12.56
C PRO A 307 -3.74 -7.98 -12.11
N LEU A 308 -4.68 -8.91 -12.26
CA LEU A 308 -4.45 -10.32 -11.90
C LEU A 308 -3.44 -10.98 -12.83
N LYS A 309 -3.54 -10.73 -14.14
CA LYS A 309 -2.62 -11.22 -15.15
C LYS A 309 -1.16 -10.84 -14.86
N TRP A 310 -0.91 -9.72 -14.21
CA TRP A 310 0.45 -9.32 -13.83
C TRP A 310 1.14 -10.34 -12.93
N SER A 311 0.44 -11.00 -12.04
CA SER A 311 1.01 -12.07 -11.20
C SER A 311 1.47 -13.27 -12.06
N TYR A 312 0.66 -13.65 -13.06
CA TYR A 312 1.03 -14.66 -14.05
C TYR A 312 2.21 -14.23 -14.95
N ASP A 313 2.19 -12.98 -15.43
CA ASP A 313 3.25 -12.45 -16.30
C ASP A 313 4.61 -12.40 -15.62
N LEU A 314 4.64 -12.24 -14.29
CA LEU A 314 5.85 -12.21 -13.47
C LEU A 314 6.48 -13.59 -13.27
N LEU A 315 5.77 -14.68 -13.51
CA LEU A 315 6.33 -16.03 -13.43
C LEU A 315 7.52 -16.15 -14.39
N GLN A 316 8.67 -16.54 -13.85
CA GLN A 316 9.90 -16.72 -14.63
C GLN A 316 10.04 -18.16 -15.11
N GLY A 317 10.18 -18.34 -16.41
CA GLY A 317 10.33 -19.63 -17.06
C GLY A 317 9.07 -20.09 -17.80
N LYS A 318 9.28 -20.73 -18.94
CA LYS A 318 8.18 -21.24 -19.78
C LYS A 318 7.40 -22.36 -19.09
N ASN A 319 8.11 -23.26 -18.43
CA ASN A 319 7.50 -24.45 -17.83
C ASN A 319 6.51 -24.11 -16.72
N ILE A 320 6.85 -23.17 -15.83
CA ILE A 320 5.94 -22.79 -14.72
C ILE A 320 4.62 -22.20 -15.23
N LYS A 321 4.68 -21.41 -16.32
CA LYS A 321 3.47 -20.82 -16.94
C LYS A 321 2.59 -21.89 -17.54
N SER A 322 3.20 -22.86 -18.26
CA SER A 322 2.47 -23.98 -18.84
C SER A 322 1.89 -24.91 -17.76
N CYS A 323 2.65 -25.19 -16.71
CA CYS A 323 2.21 -25.96 -15.56
C CYS A 323 1.00 -25.29 -14.85
N PHE A 324 1.05 -23.97 -14.68
CA PHE A 324 -0.08 -23.22 -14.12
C PHE A 324 -1.31 -23.28 -15.02
N LEU A 325 -1.16 -23.03 -16.32
CA LEU A 325 -2.26 -23.11 -17.27
C LEU A 325 -2.86 -24.53 -17.34
N TYR A 326 -2.05 -25.56 -17.15
CA TYR A 326 -2.56 -26.94 -17.10
C TYR A 326 -3.55 -27.17 -15.95
N CYS A 327 -3.39 -26.48 -14.83
CA CYS A 327 -4.32 -26.58 -13.71
C CYS A 327 -5.74 -26.15 -14.09
N SER A 328 -5.92 -25.28 -15.11
CA SER A 328 -7.25 -24.87 -15.60
C SER A 328 -8.03 -25.97 -16.33
N LEU A 329 -7.43 -27.12 -16.60
CA LEU A 329 -8.11 -28.28 -17.17
C LEU A 329 -8.90 -29.09 -16.11
N PHE A 330 -8.64 -28.85 -14.84
CA PHE A 330 -9.41 -29.43 -13.75
C PHE A 330 -10.67 -28.58 -13.49
N PRO A 331 -11.75 -29.21 -12.96
CA PRO A 331 -12.94 -28.46 -12.57
C PRO A 331 -12.65 -27.34 -11.56
N GLU A 332 -13.49 -26.33 -11.54
CA GLU A 332 -13.45 -25.26 -10.54
C GLU A 332 -13.60 -25.85 -9.12
N ASP A 333 -12.91 -25.29 -8.14
CA ASP A 333 -12.86 -25.74 -6.74
C ASP A 333 -12.36 -27.19 -6.54
N PHE A 334 -11.77 -27.80 -7.57
CA PHE A 334 -11.25 -29.14 -7.48
C PHE A 334 -9.91 -29.20 -6.74
N SER A 335 -9.82 -29.99 -5.68
CA SER A 335 -8.56 -30.25 -4.97
C SER A 335 -7.71 -31.25 -5.74
N ILE A 336 -6.71 -30.80 -6.46
CA ILE A 336 -5.83 -31.64 -7.27
C ILE A 336 -4.77 -32.27 -6.34
N GLU A 337 -4.69 -33.63 -6.35
CA GLU A 337 -3.58 -34.30 -5.66
C GLU A 337 -2.24 -33.97 -6.32
N ILE A 338 -1.23 -33.67 -5.51
CA ILE A 338 0.13 -33.31 -6.01
C ILE A 338 0.70 -34.45 -6.86
N SER A 339 0.53 -35.71 -6.42
CA SER A 339 0.99 -36.90 -7.16
C SER A 339 0.37 -36.98 -8.55
N GLU A 340 -0.93 -36.73 -8.66
CA GLU A 340 -1.69 -36.74 -9.92
C GLU A 340 -1.21 -35.59 -10.81
N LEU A 341 -1.10 -34.37 -10.27
CA LEU A 341 -0.65 -33.19 -11.02
C LEU A 341 0.77 -33.39 -11.59
N VAL A 342 1.67 -33.96 -10.79
CA VAL A 342 3.04 -34.31 -11.23
C VAL A 342 3.03 -35.30 -12.37
N GLN A 343 2.22 -36.35 -12.28
CA GLN A 343 2.10 -37.35 -13.36
C GLN A 343 1.56 -36.72 -14.65
N CYS A 344 0.55 -35.88 -14.55
CA CYS A 344 0.00 -35.15 -15.68
C CYS A 344 1.07 -34.25 -16.34
N TRP A 345 1.80 -33.48 -15.56
CA TRP A 345 2.86 -32.59 -16.08
C TRP A 345 4.01 -33.36 -16.73
N LEU A 346 4.33 -34.56 -16.23
CA LEU A 346 5.31 -35.46 -16.84
C LEU A 346 4.81 -36.04 -18.16
N ALA A 347 3.54 -36.50 -18.18
CA ALA A 347 2.93 -37.09 -19.39
C ALA A 347 2.84 -36.08 -20.53
N GLU A 348 2.57 -34.82 -20.23
CA GLU A 348 2.49 -33.70 -21.19
C GLU A 348 3.88 -33.11 -21.56
N GLY A 349 4.97 -33.65 -20.98
CA GLY A 349 6.31 -33.15 -21.25
C GLY A 349 6.57 -31.75 -20.75
N LEU A 350 5.78 -31.25 -19.78
CA LEU A 350 5.99 -29.94 -19.16
C LEU A 350 7.17 -29.94 -18.20
N LEU A 351 7.59 -31.11 -17.75
CA LEU A 351 8.79 -31.34 -16.95
C LEU A 351 9.82 -32.11 -17.79
N ASP A 352 11.09 -31.74 -17.70
CA ASP A 352 12.16 -32.39 -18.47
C ASP A 352 12.24 -33.90 -18.11
N SER A 353 11.93 -34.77 -19.07
CA SER A 353 11.89 -36.22 -18.91
C SER A 353 13.26 -36.91 -18.85
N GLN A 354 14.37 -36.19 -19.03
CA GLN A 354 15.72 -36.74 -19.00
C GLN A 354 16.26 -37.04 -17.59
N GLN A 355 15.53 -36.65 -16.55
CA GLN A 355 15.85 -36.90 -15.15
C GLN A 355 15.05 -38.11 -14.65
N ASN A 356 15.56 -38.77 -13.60
CA ASN A 356 14.79 -39.83 -12.97
C ASN A 356 13.45 -39.28 -12.38
N TYR A 357 12.46 -40.13 -12.16
CA TYR A 357 11.14 -39.74 -11.66
C TYR A 357 11.20 -38.90 -10.38
N ARG A 358 12.14 -39.20 -9.47
CA ARG A 358 12.31 -38.50 -8.21
C ARG A 358 12.75 -37.05 -8.43
N ASP A 359 13.64 -36.79 -9.38
CA ASP A 359 14.10 -35.43 -9.69
C ASP A 359 12.97 -34.62 -10.35
N ALA A 360 12.18 -35.24 -11.22
CA ALA A 360 10.99 -34.62 -11.80
C ALA A 360 9.94 -34.29 -10.74
N GLN A 361 9.72 -35.16 -9.77
CA GLN A 361 8.82 -34.92 -8.64
C GLN A 361 9.30 -33.75 -7.77
N ASN A 362 10.58 -33.72 -7.42
CA ASN A 362 11.18 -32.61 -6.65
C ASN A 362 11.04 -31.29 -7.39
N ARG A 363 11.24 -31.28 -8.70
CA ARG A 363 11.06 -30.09 -9.53
C ARG A 363 9.61 -29.61 -9.58
N ALA A 364 8.67 -30.54 -9.73
CA ALA A 364 7.24 -30.23 -9.69
C ALA A 364 6.81 -29.61 -8.34
N LEU A 365 7.28 -30.20 -7.23
CA LEU A 365 7.04 -29.65 -5.89
C LEU A 365 7.57 -28.22 -5.76
N ALA A 366 8.77 -27.94 -6.28
CA ALA A 366 9.32 -26.61 -6.28
C ALA A 366 8.49 -25.61 -7.12
N LEU A 367 7.93 -26.05 -8.26
CA LEU A 367 7.04 -25.24 -9.09
C LEU A 367 5.71 -24.96 -8.39
N ILE A 368 5.10 -25.98 -7.76
CA ILE A 368 3.87 -25.84 -6.99
C ILE A 368 4.08 -24.84 -5.84
N GLU A 369 5.17 -24.98 -5.09
CA GLU A 369 5.49 -24.05 -3.99
C GLU A 369 5.68 -22.61 -4.49
N ASN A 370 6.34 -22.44 -5.63
CA ASN A 370 6.47 -21.12 -6.26
C ASN A 370 5.09 -20.54 -6.64
N LEU A 371 4.20 -21.34 -7.25
CA LEU A 371 2.85 -20.89 -7.61
C LEU A 371 2.02 -20.53 -6.37
N LYS A 372 2.15 -21.29 -5.27
CA LYS A 372 1.53 -20.96 -3.98
C LYS A 372 2.07 -19.66 -3.40
N ASN A 373 3.39 -19.47 -3.42
CA ASN A 373 4.04 -18.24 -2.94
C ASN A 373 3.63 -17.00 -3.75
N CYS A 374 3.28 -17.17 -5.02
CA CYS A 374 2.75 -16.10 -5.88
C CYS A 374 1.24 -15.93 -5.79
N CYS A 375 0.56 -16.62 -4.88
CA CYS A 375 -0.91 -16.62 -4.74
C CYS A 375 -1.66 -17.02 -6.03
N LEU A 376 -1.10 -17.92 -6.83
CA LEU A 376 -1.69 -18.45 -8.05
C LEU A 376 -2.27 -19.86 -7.84
N LEU A 377 -1.83 -20.56 -6.80
CA LEU A 377 -2.44 -21.78 -6.29
C LEU A 377 -2.68 -21.65 -4.79
N GLU A 378 -3.72 -22.28 -4.29
CA GLU A 378 -4.03 -22.34 -2.87
C GLU A 378 -3.82 -23.76 -2.33
N PRO A 379 -3.46 -23.94 -1.04
CA PRO A 379 -3.47 -25.25 -0.43
C PRO A 379 -4.92 -25.73 -0.30
N GLY A 380 -5.20 -26.97 -0.71
CA GLY A 380 -6.50 -27.60 -0.48
C GLY A 380 -6.72 -27.97 1.00
N ASP A 381 -7.96 -28.21 1.40
CA ASP A 381 -8.38 -28.45 2.80
C ASP A 381 -7.73 -29.65 3.50
N TYR A 382 -7.04 -30.53 2.78
CA TYR A 382 -6.43 -31.77 3.29
C TYR A 382 -5.02 -31.61 3.88
N TRP A 383 -4.43 -30.39 3.92
CA TRP A 383 -3.05 -30.17 4.35
C TRP A 383 -2.84 -30.11 5.89
N HIS A 384 -3.90 -30.26 6.69
CA HIS A 384 -3.79 -30.19 8.14
C HIS A 384 -3.54 -31.52 8.85
N CYS A 385 -3.37 -32.66 8.15
CA CYS A 385 -3.34 -34.00 8.76
C CYS A 385 -1.99 -34.75 8.73
N GLU A 386 -0.91 -34.21 8.15
CA GLU A 386 0.37 -34.96 8.10
C GLU A 386 1.57 -34.21 8.72
N ASN A 387 1.42 -33.68 9.94
CA ASN A 387 2.53 -33.39 10.84
C ASN A 387 2.05 -33.67 12.28
N ALA A 388 1.88 -34.94 12.62
CA ALA A 388 1.80 -35.46 13.98
C ALA A 388 2.89 -36.51 14.16
#